data_0bc68992597fae14ed0d06f3ec544791
#
_entry.id   0bc68992597fae14ed0d06f3ec544791
#
_cell.length_a   1.000
_cell.length_b   1.000
_cell.length_c   1.000
_cell.angle_alpha   90.00
_cell.angle_beta   90.00
_cell.angle_gamma   90.00
#
_symmetry.space_group_name_H-M   'P 1'
#
loop_
_entity.id
_entity.type
_entity.pdbx_description
1 polymer ?
#
loop_
_entity_poly.entity_id
_entity_poly.type
_entity_poly.pdbx_seq_one_letter_code
_entity_poly.pdbx_strand_id
1 'polypeptide(L)'
;MEKIRIKTLTALLCACALSGCGRSVDVLIIGGGAGGTCAAIEAARNGARTCIVEETPWLGGMLTSAGVSAIDGNYRLRGGLFGEFTDSLAARYGGYDALRSGWVSNILFNPRTGADVLRNMADGAGVRCLTGTSAREFRKTRSGWSVTLTGGTRIRTRILVDGTELGDVAEAVGADELRDRISAQDLTYVAIVKDYGHPVAAAEPEGYDKDLYVNCCDNPMATNLDGKNPLGQKLWSPGMMLSYGRLPDGHIMLNWPVCANDYFAEYLDMTREQRGEMIRQAKLHTLGYLYFLQTELGFNSLGIADDVFPTEDGLPFYPYYREARRIAGCDTMTVEAARNPYDSDLYTRAIAVGDYPLDHHHMQNPRREELGHLWYGKIPSFSVPMGVLIPVATDNFLVADKAASVDWEMNGSTRLQPVVMGMGQAAGALAALSARSRRQPREVPASEVQAILLDHGCYLLPFLDLKPGDPGFRELQEKGVKGEVKGTGRSIDWTNETWVNLPENE
;
A
#
# COMPACT_ATOMS: atom_id res chain seq x y z
N MET A 1 -39.20 -32.02 -15.57
CA MET A 1 -37.88 -32.69 -15.65
C MET A 1 -36.79 -31.88 -16.36
N GLU A 2 -37.11 -30.79 -17.05
CA GLU A 2 -36.12 -29.95 -17.76
C GLU A 2 -35.32 -28.96 -16.84
N LYS A 3 -35.91 -28.48 -15.75
CA LYS A 3 -35.23 -27.53 -14.85
C LYS A 3 -34.07 -28.13 -14.04
N ILE A 4 -34.00 -29.42 -13.89
CA ILE A 4 -32.91 -30.10 -13.14
C ILE A 4 -31.67 -30.32 -14.04
N ARG A 5 -31.83 -30.47 -15.36
CA ARG A 5 -30.72 -30.65 -16.28
C ARG A 5 -29.89 -29.39 -16.53
N ILE A 6 -30.50 -28.19 -16.46
CA ILE A 6 -29.80 -26.93 -16.71
C ILE A 6 -28.87 -26.55 -15.52
N LYS A 7 -29.32 -26.81 -14.28
CA LYS A 7 -28.46 -26.54 -13.09
C LYS A 7 -27.25 -27.46 -12.99
N THR A 8 -27.39 -28.71 -13.43
CA THR A 8 -26.29 -29.68 -13.43
C THR A 8 -25.25 -29.37 -14.52
N LEU A 9 -25.69 -28.82 -15.66
CA LEU A 9 -24.80 -28.46 -16.75
C LEU A 9 -23.96 -27.20 -16.41
N THR A 10 -24.56 -26.23 -15.72
CA THR A 10 -23.84 -24.98 -15.27
C THR A 10 -22.82 -25.30 -14.18
N ALA A 11 -23.14 -26.22 -13.26
CA ALA A 11 -22.20 -26.68 -12.24
C ALA A 11 -21.03 -27.49 -12.84
N LEU A 12 -21.29 -28.26 -13.88
CA LEU A 12 -20.26 -29.02 -14.58
C LEU A 12 -19.34 -28.13 -15.45
N LEU A 13 -19.86 -27.06 -16.04
CA LEU A 13 -19.08 -26.08 -16.79
C LEU A 13 -18.17 -25.26 -15.89
N CYS A 14 -18.61 -24.88 -14.67
CA CYS A 14 -17.73 -24.24 -13.67
C CYS A 14 -16.64 -25.19 -13.15
N ALA A 15 -16.95 -26.48 -12.97
CA ALA A 15 -15.97 -27.50 -12.55
C ALA A 15 -14.94 -27.82 -13.65
N CYS A 16 -15.33 -27.76 -14.93
CA CYS A 16 -14.42 -27.97 -16.06
C CYS A 16 -13.48 -26.76 -16.31
N ALA A 17 -13.91 -25.53 -16.01
CA ALA A 17 -13.05 -24.34 -16.08
C ALA A 17 -11.92 -24.35 -15.03
N LEU A 18 -12.13 -25.04 -13.90
CA LEU A 18 -11.11 -25.22 -12.85
C LEU A 18 -10.13 -26.37 -13.15
N SER A 19 -10.49 -27.31 -14.04
CA SER A 19 -9.68 -28.52 -14.33
C SER A 19 -8.68 -28.35 -15.48
N GLY A 20 -8.76 -27.27 -16.27
CA GLY A 20 -7.97 -27.07 -17.49
C GLY A 20 -6.84 -26.03 -17.40
N CYS A 21 -6.73 -25.27 -16.30
CA CYS A 21 -5.72 -24.25 -16.19
C CYS A 21 -4.50 -24.77 -15.41
N GLY A 22 -3.32 -24.77 -16.03
CA GLY A 22 -2.09 -25.41 -15.58
C GLY A 22 -1.78 -25.21 -14.10
N ARG A 23 -1.49 -26.32 -13.42
CA ARG A 23 -1.05 -26.36 -12.02
C ARG A 23 0.35 -25.74 -11.80
N SER A 24 0.88 -25.02 -12.79
CA SER A 24 2.21 -24.42 -12.76
C SER A 24 2.24 -23.06 -13.44
N VAL A 25 2.85 -22.08 -12.79
CA VAL A 25 3.09 -20.73 -13.29
C VAL A 25 4.58 -20.40 -13.16
N ASP A 26 5.05 -19.34 -13.80
CA ASP A 26 6.42 -18.88 -13.68
C ASP A 26 6.61 -18.02 -12.43
N VAL A 27 5.62 -17.13 -12.17
CA VAL A 27 5.57 -16.26 -11.01
C VAL A 27 4.22 -16.42 -10.30
N LEU A 28 4.25 -16.68 -8.99
CA LEU A 28 3.07 -16.73 -8.12
C LEU A 28 3.20 -15.64 -7.07
N ILE A 29 2.22 -14.75 -7.03
CA ILE A 29 2.10 -13.72 -6.02
C ILE A 29 1.04 -14.14 -5.00
N ILE A 30 1.33 -14.08 -3.72
CA ILE A 30 0.38 -14.26 -2.63
C ILE A 30 0.20 -12.92 -1.93
N GLY A 31 -1.05 -12.45 -1.91
CA GLY A 31 -1.44 -11.12 -1.48
C GLY A 31 -1.57 -10.16 -2.66
N GLY A 32 -2.77 -9.64 -2.83
CA GLY A 32 -3.11 -8.61 -3.80
C GLY A 32 -3.00 -7.21 -3.24
N GLY A 33 -2.06 -6.96 -2.33
CA GLY A 33 -1.70 -5.63 -1.86
C GLY A 33 -1.32 -4.70 -3.02
N ALA A 34 -1.06 -3.43 -2.74
CA ALA A 34 -0.66 -2.46 -3.78
C ALA A 34 0.60 -2.92 -4.52
N GLY A 35 1.62 -3.35 -3.78
CA GLY A 35 2.86 -3.89 -4.32
C GLY A 35 2.66 -5.24 -5.02
N GLY A 36 1.92 -6.17 -4.40
CA GLY A 36 1.64 -7.48 -4.98
C GLY A 36 0.90 -7.40 -6.31
N THR A 37 -0.07 -6.48 -6.43
CA THR A 37 -0.81 -6.22 -7.67
C THR A 37 0.13 -5.69 -8.76
N CYS A 38 0.97 -4.70 -8.43
CA CYS A 38 1.96 -4.17 -9.38
C CYS A 38 2.98 -5.23 -9.80
N ALA A 39 3.43 -6.09 -8.87
CA ALA A 39 4.32 -7.20 -9.18
C ALA A 39 3.68 -8.20 -10.16
N ALA A 40 2.40 -8.50 -9.98
CA ALA A 40 1.69 -9.40 -10.89
C ALA A 40 1.57 -8.81 -12.31
N ILE A 41 1.16 -7.55 -12.41
CA ILE A 41 1.01 -6.85 -13.69
C ILE A 41 2.35 -6.80 -14.43
N GLU A 42 3.39 -6.36 -13.74
CA GLU A 42 4.72 -6.20 -14.35
C GLU A 42 5.32 -7.54 -14.76
N ALA A 43 5.23 -8.57 -13.93
CA ALA A 43 5.72 -9.90 -14.27
C ALA A 43 5.02 -10.46 -15.53
N ALA A 44 3.71 -10.27 -15.64
CA ALA A 44 2.94 -10.72 -16.80
C ALA A 44 3.31 -9.93 -18.07
N ARG A 45 3.47 -8.60 -17.99
CA ARG A 45 3.92 -7.74 -19.09
C ARG A 45 5.31 -8.12 -19.62
N ASN A 46 6.16 -8.66 -18.73
CA ASN A 46 7.48 -9.20 -19.11
C ASN A 46 7.44 -10.68 -19.56
N GLY A 47 6.25 -11.20 -19.90
CA GLY A 47 6.04 -12.50 -20.52
C GLY A 47 6.04 -13.70 -19.55
N ALA A 48 6.04 -13.50 -18.25
CA ALA A 48 5.88 -14.57 -17.28
C ALA A 48 4.41 -15.04 -17.19
N ARG A 49 4.18 -16.33 -17.12
CA ARG A 49 2.86 -16.88 -16.75
C ARG A 49 2.64 -16.58 -15.28
N THR A 50 1.80 -15.59 -15.01
CA THR A 50 1.64 -15.02 -13.68
C THR A 50 0.27 -15.33 -13.08
N CYS A 51 0.27 -15.68 -11.79
CA CYS A 51 -0.94 -15.83 -11.00
C CYS A 51 -0.81 -15.02 -9.71
N ILE A 52 -1.88 -14.30 -9.36
CA ILE A 52 -2.03 -13.63 -8.06
C ILE A 52 -3.15 -14.29 -7.27
N VAL A 53 -2.93 -14.50 -5.98
CA VAL A 53 -3.88 -15.06 -5.01
C VAL A 53 -4.17 -14.00 -3.96
N GLU A 54 -5.45 -13.65 -3.81
CA GLU A 54 -5.88 -12.62 -2.87
C GLU A 54 -7.09 -13.12 -2.06
N GLU A 55 -7.08 -12.89 -0.74
CA GLU A 55 -8.14 -13.37 0.14
C GLU A 55 -9.43 -12.55 0.05
N THR A 56 -9.34 -11.27 -0.29
CA THR A 56 -10.48 -10.40 -0.54
C THR A 56 -10.96 -10.48 -2.00
N PRO A 57 -12.13 -9.95 -2.35
CA PRO A 57 -12.55 -9.87 -3.76
C PRO A 57 -11.80 -8.80 -4.57
N TRP A 58 -11.04 -7.89 -3.92
CA TRP A 58 -10.40 -6.74 -4.56
C TRP A 58 -8.88 -6.85 -4.57
N LEU A 59 -8.26 -6.26 -5.61
CA LEU A 59 -6.82 -6.01 -5.67
C LEU A 59 -6.52 -4.58 -5.21
N GLY A 60 -5.30 -4.32 -4.73
CA GLY A 60 -4.82 -2.99 -4.36
C GLY A 60 -4.60 -2.79 -2.86
N GLY A 61 -5.00 -3.75 -2.02
CA GLY A 61 -4.69 -3.75 -0.59
C GLY A 61 -5.10 -2.47 0.13
N MET A 62 -4.11 -1.77 0.68
CA MET A 62 -4.35 -0.53 1.42
C MET A 62 -5.13 0.53 0.63
N LEU A 63 -4.92 0.62 -0.70
CA LEU A 63 -5.60 1.60 -1.56
C LEU A 63 -7.09 1.33 -1.74
N THR A 64 -7.51 0.07 -1.59
CA THR A 64 -8.83 -0.42 -1.97
C THR A 64 -9.49 -1.22 -0.86
N SER A 65 -8.98 -2.42 -0.58
CA SER A 65 -9.53 -3.38 0.39
C SER A 65 -9.57 -2.84 1.82
N ALA A 66 -8.59 -2.04 2.23
CA ALA A 66 -8.54 -1.36 3.53
C ALA A 66 -9.12 0.06 3.51
N GLY A 67 -9.51 0.59 2.34
CA GLY A 67 -10.25 1.84 2.22
C GLY A 67 -9.42 3.13 2.26
N VAL A 68 -8.07 3.09 2.31
CA VAL A 68 -7.23 4.31 2.29
C VAL A 68 -7.06 4.78 0.85
N SER A 69 -8.10 5.40 0.33
CA SER A 69 -8.19 5.85 -1.05
C SER A 69 -7.77 7.32 -1.23
N ALA A 70 -6.75 7.71 -0.49
CA ALA A 70 -6.05 8.97 -0.59
C ALA A 70 -4.54 8.68 -0.69
N ILE A 71 -3.90 9.18 -1.72
CA ILE A 71 -2.49 8.92 -1.98
C ILE A 71 -1.66 10.12 -1.54
N ASP A 72 -0.60 9.84 -0.78
CA ASP A 72 0.39 10.80 -0.33
C ASP A 72 1.73 10.58 -1.03
N GLY A 73 2.40 11.67 -1.35
CA GLY A 73 3.71 11.67 -2.00
C GLY A 73 3.68 11.41 -3.50
N ASN A 74 4.84 11.55 -4.11
CA ASN A 74 5.15 11.33 -5.53
C ASN A 74 4.24 12.07 -6.53
N TYR A 75 3.60 13.17 -6.13
CA TYR A 75 2.67 13.90 -7.02
C TYR A 75 3.33 14.40 -8.30
N ARG A 76 4.64 14.65 -8.26
CA ARG A 76 5.46 15.09 -9.38
C ARG A 76 6.31 13.96 -9.98
N LEU A 77 6.44 12.83 -9.27
CA LEU A 77 7.22 11.65 -9.66
C LEU A 77 6.32 10.51 -10.16
N ARG A 78 5.29 10.83 -10.93
CA ARG A 78 4.36 9.85 -11.49
C ARG A 78 4.99 9.13 -12.66
N GLY A 79 5.30 7.84 -12.47
CA GLY A 79 5.90 7.01 -13.50
C GLY A 79 5.46 5.54 -13.35
N GLY A 80 5.71 4.73 -14.37
CA GLY A 80 5.39 3.32 -14.37
C GLY A 80 3.93 3.02 -14.05
N LEU A 81 3.67 1.94 -13.32
CA LEU A 81 2.32 1.51 -12.93
C LEU A 81 1.61 2.50 -12.01
N PHE A 82 2.34 3.23 -11.16
CA PHE A 82 1.76 4.31 -10.37
C PHE A 82 1.21 5.44 -11.26
N GLY A 83 1.97 5.85 -12.28
CA GLY A 83 1.52 6.82 -13.27
C GLY A 83 0.28 6.33 -14.01
N GLU A 84 0.30 5.10 -14.54
CA GLU A 84 -0.82 4.49 -15.27
C GLU A 84 -2.09 4.37 -14.39
N PHE A 85 -1.95 4.00 -13.12
CA PHE A 85 -3.06 3.93 -12.16
C PHE A 85 -3.70 5.30 -11.95
N THR A 86 -2.88 6.32 -11.67
CA THR A 86 -3.36 7.68 -11.42
C THR A 86 -3.95 8.34 -12.67
N ASP A 87 -3.37 8.10 -13.86
CA ASP A 87 -3.93 8.54 -15.15
C ASP A 87 -5.30 7.89 -15.41
N SER A 88 -5.43 6.59 -15.10
CA SER A 88 -6.70 5.86 -15.23
C SER A 88 -7.77 6.38 -14.29
N LEU A 89 -7.41 6.75 -13.06
CA LEU A 89 -8.33 7.42 -12.12
C LEU A 89 -8.73 8.79 -12.65
N ALA A 90 -7.77 9.61 -13.08
CA ALA A 90 -8.03 10.94 -13.64
C ALA A 90 -8.98 10.86 -14.84
N ALA A 91 -8.79 9.89 -15.74
CA ALA A 91 -9.68 9.67 -16.87
C ALA A 91 -11.12 9.33 -16.43
N ARG A 92 -11.29 8.57 -15.35
CA ARG A 92 -12.63 8.20 -14.83
C ARG A 92 -13.36 9.38 -14.17
N TYR A 93 -12.62 10.30 -13.55
CA TYR A 93 -13.19 11.44 -12.83
C TYR A 93 -13.16 12.76 -13.61
N GLY A 94 -12.69 12.75 -14.88
CA GLY A 94 -12.68 13.92 -15.74
C GLY A 94 -11.45 14.82 -15.62
N GLY A 95 -10.38 14.32 -15.00
CA GLY A 95 -9.10 15.01 -14.89
C GLY A 95 -8.49 14.96 -13.48
N TYR A 96 -7.22 15.33 -13.38
CA TYR A 96 -6.51 15.35 -12.09
C TYR A 96 -7.09 16.35 -11.09
N ASP A 97 -7.67 17.47 -11.55
CA ASP A 97 -8.27 18.45 -10.65
C ASP A 97 -9.47 17.88 -9.88
N ALA A 98 -10.21 16.94 -10.48
CA ALA A 98 -11.31 16.26 -9.82
C ALA A 98 -10.84 15.32 -8.69
N LEU A 99 -9.59 14.86 -8.73
CA LEU A 99 -9.02 14.01 -7.69
C LEU A 99 -8.58 14.79 -6.44
N ARG A 100 -8.52 16.12 -6.50
CA ARG A 100 -8.14 17.02 -5.38
C ARG A 100 -9.35 17.44 -4.56
N SER A 101 -10.19 16.51 -4.18
CA SER A 101 -11.44 16.81 -3.48
C SER A 101 -11.27 17.01 -1.97
N GLY A 102 -10.20 16.46 -1.36
CA GLY A 102 -9.78 16.72 0.02
C GLY A 102 -8.84 17.94 0.12
N TRP A 103 -8.22 18.12 1.28
CA TRP A 103 -7.31 19.25 1.48
C TRP A 103 -5.86 18.86 1.81
N VAL A 104 -5.55 17.59 2.06
CA VAL A 104 -4.18 17.09 2.29
C VAL A 104 -3.68 16.35 1.05
N SER A 105 -4.33 15.25 0.69
CA SER A 105 -3.89 14.45 -0.47
C SER A 105 -4.32 15.07 -1.79
N ASN A 106 -3.49 14.92 -2.81
CA ASN A 106 -3.78 15.44 -4.16
C ASN A 106 -4.45 14.40 -5.07
N ILE A 107 -4.59 13.17 -4.62
CA ILE A 107 -5.19 12.06 -5.38
C ILE A 107 -6.11 11.29 -4.44
N LEU A 108 -7.39 11.60 -4.51
CA LEU A 108 -8.45 10.89 -3.79
C LEU A 108 -9.37 10.20 -4.79
N PHE A 109 -9.93 9.06 -4.41
CA PHE A 109 -10.82 8.28 -5.26
C PHE A 109 -11.70 7.35 -4.42
N ASN A 110 -12.78 6.85 -4.98
CA ASN A 110 -13.58 5.81 -4.32
C ASN A 110 -12.82 4.48 -4.33
N PRO A 111 -12.70 3.76 -3.21
CA PRO A 111 -11.96 2.49 -3.12
C PRO A 111 -12.40 1.45 -4.15
N ARG A 112 -13.70 1.35 -4.43
CA ARG A 112 -14.25 0.47 -5.48
C ARG A 112 -13.72 0.84 -6.87
N THR A 113 -13.71 2.14 -7.18
CA THR A 113 -13.15 2.63 -8.45
C THR A 113 -11.67 2.26 -8.59
N GLY A 114 -10.89 2.41 -7.49
CA GLY A 114 -9.49 1.99 -7.46
C GLY A 114 -9.33 0.49 -7.72
N ALA A 115 -10.16 -0.34 -7.06
CA ALA A 115 -10.16 -1.79 -7.26
C ALA A 115 -10.49 -2.19 -8.70
N ASP A 116 -11.48 -1.53 -9.31
CA ASP A 116 -11.84 -1.76 -10.70
C ASP A 116 -10.71 -1.38 -11.67
N VAL A 117 -10.02 -0.28 -11.43
CA VAL A 117 -8.86 0.14 -12.24
C VAL A 117 -7.74 -0.90 -12.14
N LEU A 118 -7.33 -1.29 -10.95
CA LEU A 118 -6.27 -2.27 -10.74
C LEU A 118 -6.64 -3.65 -11.30
N ARG A 119 -7.90 -4.06 -11.18
CA ARG A 119 -8.38 -5.30 -11.78
C ARG A 119 -8.30 -5.26 -13.30
N ASN A 120 -8.72 -4.16 -13.93
CA ASN A 120 -8.64 -3.99 -15.38
C ASN A 120 -7.18 -3.97 -15.87
N MET A 121 -6.26 -3.34 -15.11
CA MET A 121 -4.82 -3.36 -15.43
C MET A 121 -4.26 -4.79 -15.35
N ALA A 122 -4.63 -5.56 -14.32
CA ALA A 122 -4.19 -6.94 -14.16
C ALA A 122 -4.76 -7.87 -15.25
N ASP A 123 -6.04 -7.76 -15.56
CA ASP A 123 -6.70 -8.52 -16.61
C ASP A 123 -6.13 -8.17 -18.00
N GLY A 124 -5.88 -6.87 -18.27
CA GLY A 124 -5.24 -6.38 -19.50
C GLY A 124 -3.81 -6.87 -19.68
N ALA A 125 -3.08 -7.12 -18.59
CA ALA A 125 -1.75 -7.72 -18.60
C ALA A 125 -1.78 -9.26 -18.73
N GLY A 126 -2.96 -9.90 -18.65
CA GLY A 126 -3.10 -11.35 -18.70
C GLY A 126 -2.76 -12.05 -17.39
N VAL A 127 -2.85 -11.35 -16.26
CA VAL A 127 -2.66 -11.95 -14.93
C VAL A 127 -3.82 -12.89 -14.60
N ARG A 128 -3.52 -14.08 -14.14
CA ARG A 128 -4.52 -14.97 -13.57
C ARG A 128 -4.83 -14.54 -12.12
N CYS A 129 -5.97 -13.90 -11.90
CA CYS A 129 -6.40 -13.45 -10.58
C CYS A 129 -7.29 -14.52 -9.91
N LEU A 130 -6.88 -14.96 -8.72
CA LEU A 130 -7.62 -15.84 -7.83
C LEU A 130 -7.97 -15.05 -6.56
N THR A 131 -9.14 -14.43 -6.53
CA THR A 131 -9.65 -13.66 -5.39
C THR A 131 -10.60 -14.51 -4.53
N GLY A 132 -10.81 -14.11 -3.28
CA GLY A 132 -11.63 -14.85 -2.32
C GLY A 132 -11.01 -16.17 -1.87
N THR A 133 -9.68 -16.31 -1.96
CA THR A 133 -8.94 -17.50 -1.54
C THR A 133 -7.57 -17.14 -0.98
N SER A 134 -7.04 -17.95 -0.08
CA SER A 134 -5.76 -17.73 0.57
C SER A 134 -4.82 -18.92 0.47
N ALA A 135 -3.52 -18.67 0.59
CA ALA A 135 -2.52 -19.72 0.71
C ALA A 135 -2.50 -20.32 2.12
N ARG A 136 -2.25 -21.63 2.21
CA ARG A 136 -2.24 -22.38 3.47
C ARG A 136 -0.90 -23.03 3.79
N GLU A 137 -0.23 -23.56 2.76
CA GLU A 137 1.03 -24.28 2.92
C GLU A 137 2.01 -23.86 1.84
N PHE A 138 3.25 -23.70 2.24
CA PHE A 138 4.36 -23.38 1.36
C PHE A 138 5.42 -24.50 1.47
N ARG A 139 5.77 -25.10 0.35
CA ARG A 139 6.76 -26.16 0.31
C ARG A 139 7.83 -25.81 -0.72
N LYS A 140 9.07 -25.71 -0.28
CA LYS A 140 10.23 -25.57 -1.19
C LYS A 140 10.33 -26.79 -2.09
N THR A 141 10.66 -26.57 -3.34
CA THR A 141 10.94 -27.63 -4.34
C THR A 141 12.32 -27.39 -4.94
N ARG A 142 12.80 -28.34 -5.73
CA ARG A 142 14.13 -28.20 -6.38
C ARG A 142 14.21 -26.94 -7.29
N SER A 143 13.10 -26.50 -7.87
CA SER A 143 13.07 -25.44 -8.89
C SER A 143 12.19 -24.24 -8.53
N GLY A 144 11.81 -24.08 -7.28
CA GLY A 144 10.92 -23.01 -6.81
C GLY A 144 10.03 -23.48 -5.65
N TRP A 145 8.74 -23.25 -5.73
CA TRP A 145 7.79 -23.48 -4.65
C TRP A 145 6.55 -24.27 -5.11
N SER A 146 5.92 -24.92 -4.15
CA SER A 146 4.60 -25.53 -4.29
C SER A 146 3.71 -24.98 -3.19
N VAL A 147 2.66 -24.26 -3.56
CA VAL A 147 1.75 -23.57 -2.64
C VAL A 147 0.39 -24.27 -2.69
N THR A 148 -0.16 -24.61 -1.53
CA THR A 148 -1.51 -25.16 -1.39
C THR A 148 -2.45 -24.06 -0.94
N LEU A 149 -3.53 -23.84 -1.68
CA LEU A 149 -4.55 -22.84 -1.39
C LEU A 149 -5.67 -23.41 -0.51
N THR A 150 -6.49 -22.55 0.05
CA THR A 150 -7.79 -22.90 0.64
C THR A 150 -8.58 -23.73 -0.37
N GLY A 151 -9.22 -24.83 0.07
CA GLY A 151 -9.89 -25.76 -0.84
C GLY A 151 -8.97 -26.81 -1.49
N GLY A 152 -7.68 -26.86 -1.15
CA GLY A 152 -6.75 -27.93 -1.52
C GLY A 152 -6.11 -27.79 -2.92
N THR A 153 -6.42 -26.72 -3.67
CA THR A 153 -5.77 -26.46 -4.95
C THR A 153 -4.28 -26.20 -4.74
N ARG A 154 -3.42 -26.87 -5.52
CA ARG A 154 -1.97 -26.72 -5.44
C ARG A 154 -1.42 -26.07 -6.70
N ILE A 155 -0.62 -25.01 -6.51
CA ILE A 155 0.07 -24.29 -7.58
C ILE A 155 1.58 -24.45 -7.39
N ARG A 156 2.30 -24.79 -8.47
CA ARG A 156 3.75 -24.79 -8.51
C ARG A 156 4.22 -23.52 -9.20
N THR A 157 5.27 -22.93 -8.68
CA THR A 157 5.87 -21.74 -9.26
C THR A 157 7.40 -21.80 -9.21
N ARG A 158 8.04 -21.08 -10.12
CA ARG A 158 9.47 -20.89 -10.08
C ARG A 158 9.85 -19.80 -9.07
N ILE A 159 9.19 -18.65 -9.14
CA ILE A 159 9.38 -17.53 -8.21
C ILE A 159 8.10 -17.32 -7.43
N LEU A 160 8.20 -17.27 -6.11
CA LEU A 160 7.15 -16.89 -5.18
C LEU A 160 7.39 -15.45 -4.74
N VAL A 161 6.33 -14.64 -4.71
CA VAL A 161 6.39 -13.23 -4.27
C VAL A 161 5.39 -13.02 -3.14
N ASP A 162 5.83 -12.43 -2.04
CA ASP A 162 4.98 -11.97 -0.95
C ASP A 162 4.48 -10.55 -1.27
N GLY A 163 3.18 -10.43 -1.53
CA GLY A 163 2.46 -9.17 -1.69
C GLY A 163 1.41 -8.97 -0.60
N THR A 164 1.55 -9.67 0.54
CA THR A 164 0.65 -9.54 1.69
C THR A 164 0.92 -8.25 2.47
N GLU A 165 -0.10 -7.74 3.13
CA GLU A 165 -0.02 -6.50 3.91
C GLU A 165 0.95 -6.58 5.10
N LEU A 166 1.17 -7.78 5.65
CA LEU A 166 1.92 -8.00 6.89
C LEU A 166 3.21 -8.81 6.73
N GLY A 167 3.56 -9.25 5.50
CA GLY A 167 4.70 -10.14 5.29
C GLY A 167 4.43 -11.57 5.77
N ASP A 168 3.18 -12.02 5.72
CA ASP A 168 2.78 -13.34 6.25
C ASP A 168 3.38 -14.51 5.44
N VAL A 169 3.71 -14.30 4.16
CA VAL A 169 4.39 -15.33 3.35
C VAL A 169 5.86 -15.40 3.71
N ALA A 170 6.52 -14.25 3.94
CA ALA A 170 7.92 -14.21 4.38
C ALA A 170 8.11 -14.99 5.68
N GLU A 171 7.23 -14.79 6.67
CA GLU A 171 7.18 -15.59 7.90
C GLU A 171 6.97 -17.08 7.60
N ALA A 172 5.95 -17.41 6.80
CA ALA A 172 5.58 -18.80 6.51
C ALA A 172 6.66 -19.59 5.74
N VAL A 173 7.51 -18.93 4.96
CA VAL A 173 8.65 -19.56 4.26
C VAL A 173 9.93 -19.55 5.08
N GLY A 174 9.93 -18.91 6.27
CA GLY A 174 11.06 -18.83 7.17
C GLY A 174 12.14 -17.86 6.67
N ALA A 175 11.77 -16.76 6.04
CA ALA A 175 12.69 -15.68 5.71
C ALA A 175 13.15 -14.97 7.00
N ASP A 176 14.43 -14.62 7.05
CA ASP A 176 14.96 -13.86 8.19
C ASP A 176 14.34 -12.45 8.22
N GLU A 177 14.08 -11.97 9.42
CA GLU A 177 13.47 -10.65 9.68
C GLU A 177 14.48 -9.68 10.31
N LEU A 178 14.31 -8.39 10.01
CA LEU A 178 14.97 -7.32 10.75
C LEU A 178 14.33 -7.21 12.16
N ARG A 179 15.17 -7.02 13.17
CA ARG A 179 14.74 -6.98 14.59
C ARG A 179 14.98 -5.61 15.22
N ASP A 180 14.79 -4.56 14.45
CA ASP A 180 14.98 -3.18 14.87
C ASP A 180 13.68 -2.47 15.27
N ARG A 181 12.51 -3.14 15.10
CA ARG A 181 11.21 -2.58 15.48
C ARG A 181 11.12 -2.39 16.99
N ILE A 182 10.78 -1.17 17.40
CA ILE A 182 10.54 -0.83 18.81
C ILE A 182 9.08 -1.14 19.18
N SER A 183 8.13 -0.75 18.32
CA SER A 183 6.69 -0.99 18.49
C SER A 183 5.98 -0.84 17.14
N ALA A 184 4.82 -1.47 16.97
CA ALA A 184 4.01 -1.29 15.78
C ALA A 184 3.44 0.13 15.72
N GLN A 185 3.31 0.69 14.52
CA GLN A 185 2.54 1.91 14.31
C GLN A 185 1.04 1.64 14.52
N ASP A 186 0.32 2.68 14.96
CA ASP A 186 -1.14 2.61 15.05
C ASP A 186 -1.74 2.21 13.69
N LEU A 187 -2.71 1.33 13.71
CA LEU A 187 -3.50 0.99 12.52
C LEU A 187 -4.76 1.85 12.45
N THR A 188 -5.43 1.89 11.29
CA THR A 188 -6.73 2.54 11.16
C THR A 188 -7.75 1.58 10.55
N TYR A 189 -8.87 1.33 11.22
CA TYR A 189 -10.00 0.74 10.53
C TYR A 189 -10.76 1.87 9.85
N VAL A 190 -10.55 2.04 8.53
CA VAL A 190 -11.17 3.12 7.75
C VAL A 190 -12.68 2.89 7.63
N ALA A 191 -13.46 3.96 7.54
CA ALA A 191 -14.85 3.89 7.13
C ALA A 191 -15.10 4.87 5.97
N ILE A 192 -15.87 4.44 4.98
CA ILE A 192 -16.38 5.33 3.97
C ILE A 192 -17.82 5.66 4.36
N VAL A 193 -18.10 6.95 4.53
CA VAL A 193 -19.41 7.46 4.90
C VAL A 193 -19.98 8.34 3.81
N LYS A 194 -21.31 8.51 3.81
CA LYS A 194 -22.00 9.48 2.97
C LYS A 194 -23.00 10.29 3.78
N ASP A 195 -23.29 11.48 3.30
CA ASP A 195 -24.38 12.31 3.80
C ASP A 195 -25.69 11.88 3.13
N TYR A 196 -26.62 11.34 3.91
CA TYR A 196 -27.93 10.90 3.43
C TYR A 196 -28.93 12.04 3.28
N GLY A 197 -28.57 13.27 3.70
CA GLY A 197 -29.47 14.44 3.64
C GLY A 197 -30.62 14.40 4.62
N HIS A 198 -30.72 13.39 5.47
CA HIS A 198 -31.68 13.24 6.55
C HIS A 198 -31.06 12.48 7.71
N PRO A 199 -31.54 12.64 8.95
CA PRO A 199 -31.04 11.90 10.09
C PRO A 199 -31.05 10.38 9.85
N VAL A 200 -29.94 9.71 10.11
CA VAL A 200 -29.79 8.25 10.08
C VAL A 200 -29.78 7.71 11.50
N ALA A 201 -30.18 6.46 11.67
CA ALA A 201 -30.13 5.81 12.98
C ALA A 201 -28.66 5.67 13.43
N ALA A 202 -28.31 6.33 14.54
CA ALA A 202 -27.02 6.18 15.19
C ALA A 202 -27.16 5.09 16.25
N ALA A 203 -26.37 4.02 16.14
CA ALA A 203 -26.32 2.96 17.14
C ALA A 203 -25.02 3.12 17.95
N GLU A 204 -25.15 3.23 19.27
CA GLU A 204 -24.00 3.29 20.17
C GLU A 204 -23.23 1.97 20.11
N PRO A 205 -21.95 1.98 19.70
CA PRO A 205 -21.16 0.75 19.66
C PRO A 205 -20.84 0.24 21.06
N GLU A 206 -20.63 -1.07 21.18
CA GLU A 206 -20.15 -1.70 22.41
C GLU A 206 -18.85 -1.03 22.90
N GLY A 207 -18.83 -0.63 24.18
CA GLY A 207 -17.66 0.00 24.78
C GLY A 207 -17.39 1.44 24.33
N TYR A 208 -18.37 2.13 23.79
CA TYR A 208 -18.22 3.54 23.40
C TYR A 208 -17.82 4.42 24.58
N ASP A 209 -16.78 5.19 24.38
CA ASP A 209 -16.31 6.23 25.30
C ASP A 209 -16.03 7.51 24.49
N LYS A 210 -16.84 8.53 24.70
CA LYS A 210 -16.71 9.81 23.98
C LYS A 210 -15.39 10.53 24.22
N ASP A 211 -14.78 10.32 25.40
CA ASP A 211 -13.54 10.99 25.79
C ASP A 211 -12.35 10.61 24.90
N LEU A 212 -12.45 9.47 24.20
CA LEU A 212 -11.47 9.07 23.19
C LEU A 212 -11.44 10.00 21.98
N TYR A 213 -12.54 10.73 21.70
CA TYR A 213 -12.72 11.49 20.45
C TYR A 213 -12.82 13.01 20.65
N VAL A 214 -12.93 13.51 21.89
CA VAL A 214 -13.15 14.93 22.17
C VAL A 214 -12.09 15.86 21.57
N ASN A 215 -10.87 15.36 21.37
CA ASN A 215 -9.75 16.11 20.80
C ASN A 215 -9.51 15.82 19.30
N CYS A 216 -10.46 15.23 18.59
CA CYS A 216 -10.34 14.98 17.16
C CYS A 216 -10.40 16.26 16.31
N CYS A 217 -11.04 17.30 16.82
CA CYS A 217 -11.23 18.60 16.15
C CYS A 217 -11.53 19.70 17.19
N ASP A 218 -11.55 20.94 16.74
CA ASP A 218 -11.99 22.09 17.55
C ASP A 218 -13.49 22.03 17.79
N ASN A 219 -13.89 21.76 19.02
CA ASN A 219 -15.26 21.63 19.45
C ASN A 219 -15.40 21.99 20.95
N PRO A 220 -16.63 22.28 21.47
CA PRO A 220 -16.84 22.71 22.85
C PRO A 220 -16.39 21.71 23.93
N MET A 221 -16.22 20.43 23.60
CA MET A 221 -15.80 19.38 24.53
C MET A 221 -14.29 19.16 24.52
N ALA A 222 -13.57 19.76 23.58
CA ALA A 222 -12.12 19.57 23.46
C ALA A 222 -11.40 19.96 24.76
N THR A 223 -10.58 19.05 25.29
CA THR A 223 -9.84 19.25 26.53
C THR A 223 -8.50 19.96 26.34
N ASN A 224 -8.04 20.08 25.10
CA ASN A 224 -6.80 20.79 24.74
C ASN A 224 -7.04 22.30 24.77
N LEU A 225 -6.77 22.91 25.93
CA LEU A 225 -7.05 24.33 26.19
C LEU A 225 -6.28 25.30 25.30
N ASP A 226 -5.17 24.88 24.69
CA ASP A 226 -4.39 25.69 23.75
C ASP A 226 -4.86 25.55 22.29
N GLY A 227 -5.94 24.78 22.05
CA GLY A 227 -6.47 24.54 20.71
C GLY A 227 -5.57 23.70 19.82
N LYS A 228 -4.71 22.88 20.43
CA LYS A 228 -3.77 22.00 19.73
C LYS A 228 -4.02 20.54 20.10
N ASN A 229 -3.70 19.64 19.18
CA ASN A 229 -3.65 18.22 19.46
C ASN A 229 -2.39 17.85 20.27
N PRO A 230 -2.23 16.62 20.75
CA PRO A 230 -1.03 16.18 21.48
C PRO A 230 0.28 16.33 20.71
N LEU A 231 0.25 16.52 19.39
CA LEU A 231 1.42 16.81 18.55
C LEU A 231 1.75 18.31 18.46
N GLY A 232 0.99 19.18 19.16
CA GLY A 232 1.16 20.62 19.09
C GLY A 232 0.60 21.26 17.81
N GLN A 233 -0.15 20.51 16.99
CA GLN A 233 -0.79 21.04 15.79
C GLN A 233 -2.15 21.65 16.15
N LYS A 234 -2.55 22.69 15.41
CA LYS A 234 -3.85 23.32 15.57
C LYS A 234 -4.99 22.32 15.34
N LEU A 235 -5.99 22.30 16.21
CA LEU A 235 -7.24 21.62 15.98
C LEU A 235 -8.02 22.30 14.85
N TRP A 236 -8.47 21.53 13.89
CA TRP A 236 -9.31 22.01 12.79
C TRP A 236 -10.78 22.00 13.19
N SER A 237 -11.60 22.82 12.56
CA SER A 237 -13.06 22.76 12.75
C SER A 237 -13.60 21.39 12.31
N PRO A 238 -14.75 20.93 12.85
CA PRO A 238 -15.37 19.67 12.44
C PRO A 238 -15.58 19.57 10.93
N GLY A 239 -16.04 20.65 10.29
CA GLY A 239 -16.22 20.69 8.83
C GLY A 239 -14.92 20.55 8.06
N MET A 240 -13.84 21.17 8.53
CA MET A 240 -12.51 21.03 7.91
C MET A 240 -11.98 19.61 8.06
N MET A 241 -12.12 19.01 9.25
CA MET A 241 -11.74 17.63 9.51
C MET A 241 -12.46 16.66 8.57
N LEU A 242 -13.78 16.79 8.40
CA LEU A 242 -14.54 15.94 7.47
C LEU A 242 -14.14 16.16 6.01
N SER A 243 -13.74 17.38 5.64
CA SER A 243 -13.28 17.66 4.27
C SER A 243 -11.94 17.04 3.93
N TYR A 244 -11.16 16.59 4.92
CA TYR A 244 -9.86 15.91 4.73
C TYR A 244 -9.98 14.71 3.76
N GLY A 245 -10.93 13.83 4.01
CA GLY A 245 -11.17 12.60 3.26
C GLY A 245 -12.30 12.68 2.25
N ARG A 246 -12.68 13.86 1.78
CA ARG A 246 -13.77 14.00 0.79
C ARG A 246 -13.33 13.40 -0.55
N LEU A 247 -14.07 12.43 -1.03
CA LEU A 247 -13.85 11.74 -2.29
C LEU A 247 -14.53 12.46 -3.46
N PRO A 248 -14.06 12.27 -4.70
CA PRO A 248 -14.63 12.96 -5.89
C PRO A 248 -16.11 12.73 -6.15
N ASP A 249 -16.64 11.61 -5.66
CA ASP A 249 -18.06 11.22 -5.80
C ASP A 249 -18.94 11.69 -4.63
N GLY A 250 -18.37 12.48 -3.71
CA GLY A 250 -19.09 13.05 -2.57
C GLY A 250 -19.07 12.20 -1.29
N HIS A 251 -18.59 10.95 -1.34
CA HIS A 251 -18.31 10.17 -0.13
C HIS A 251 -17.22 10.82 0.71
N ILE A 252 -17.09 10.39 1.96
CA ILE A 252 -16.08 10.88 2.89
C ILE A 252 -15.34 9.66 3.47
N MET A 253 -14.04 9.62 3.31
CA MET A 253 -13.17 8.65 3.95
C MET A 253 -12.86 9.12 5.39
N LEU A 254 -13.31 8.37 6.38
CA LEU A 254 -12.91 8.56 7.77
C LEU A 254 -11.58 7.85 8.01
N ASN A 255 -10.51 8.60 7.86
CA ASN A 255 -9.13 8.22 8.16
C ASN A 255 -8.46 9.45 8.80
N TRP A 256 -8.92 9.82 10.00
CA TRP A 256 -8.43 10.98 10.71
C TRP A 256 -7.52 10.49 11.87
N PRO A 257 -6.20 10.57 11.70
CA PRO A 257 -5.27 10.20 12.76
C PRO A 257 -5.43 11.17 13.95
N VAL A 258 -4.77 10.85 15.04
CA VAL A 258 -4.70 11.71 16.23
C VAL A 258 -6.06 11.95 16.90
N CYS A 259 -6.33 11.21 17.96
CA CYS A 259 -7.54 11.34 18.78
C CYS A 259 -8.86 11.11 18.01
N ALA A 260 -8.82 10.32 16.95
CA ALA A 260 -10.00 9.93 16.18
C ALA A 260 -10.03 8.40 15.95
N ASN A 261 -9.75 7.89 14.76
CA ASN A 261 -9.91 6.46 14.48
C ASN A 261 -8.62 5.67 14.27
N ASP A 262 -7.44 6.22 14.59
CA ASP A 262 -6.24 5.41 14.78
C ASP A 262 -6.38 4.53 16.02
N TYR A 263 -5.89 3.29 15.92
CA TYR A 263 -6.01 2.27 16.95
C TYR A 263 -4.67 1.55 17.15
N PHE A 264 -4.19 1.49 18.38
CA PHE A 264 -2.93 0.80 18.71
C PHE A 264 -3.13 -0.68 18.97
N ALA A 265 -2.27 -1.50 18.37
CA ALA A 265 -2.08 -2.90 18.69
C ALA A 265 -0.73 -3.40 18.18
N GLU A 266 -0.09 -4.34 18.89
CA GLU A 266 1.10 -5.07 18.43
C GLU A 266 0.69 -6.22 17.49
N TYR A 267 0.02 -5.89 16.39
CA TYR A 267 -0.67 -6.82 15.49
C TYR A 267 0.25 -7.80 14.74
N LEU A 268 1.54 -7.47 14.62
CA LEU A 268 2.52 -8.33 13.96
C LEU A 268 2.85 -9.60 14.79
N ASP A 269 2.76 -9.51 16.11
CA ASP A 269 3.08 -10.62 17.02
C ASP A 269 1.83 -11.44 17.41
N MET A 270 0.65 -11.10 16.87
CA MET A 270 -0.62 -11.74 17.19
C MET A 270 -0.85 -13.01 16.37
N THR A 271 -1.46 -14.02 17.01
CA THR A 271 -2.06 -15.15 16.32
C THR A 271 -3.24 -14.70 15.45
N ARG A 272 -3.68 -15.56 14.53
CA ARG A 272 -4.84 -15.27 13.68
C ARG A 272 -6.12 -14.96 14.50
N GLU A 273 -6.34 -15.67 15.59
CA GLU A 273 -7.50 -15.46 16.47
C GLU A 273 -7.39 -14.13 17.21
N GLN A 274 -6.21 -13.80 17.73
CA GLN A 274 -5.95 -12.51 18.37
C GLN A 274 -6.11 -11.35 17.38
N ARG A 275 -5.64 -11.49 16.14
CA ARG A 275 -5.90 -10.50 15.08
C ARG A 275 -7.39 -10.34 14.79
N GLY A 276 -8.16 -11.42 14.77
CA GLY A 276 -9.62 -11.36 14.57
C GLY A 276 -10.31 -10.50 15.63
N GLU A 277 -9.95 -10.69 16.90
CA GLU A 277 -10.49 -9.87 18.01
C GLU A 277 -9.98 -8.41 17.93
N MET A 278 -8.71 -8.20 17.65
CA MET A 278 -8.16 -6.85 17.44
C MET A 278 -8.89 -6.11 16.31
N ILE A 279 -9.15 -6.77 15.18
CA ILE A 279 -9.91 -6.20 14.06
C ILE A 279 -11.31 -5.80 14.52
N ARG A 280 -11.99 -6.64 15.32
CA ARG A 280 -13.31 -6.31 15.90
C ARG A 280 -13.24 -5.05 16.75
N GLN A 281 -12.23 -4.94 17.62
CA GLN A 281 -12.05 -3.77 18.48
C GLN A 281 -11.73 -2.50 17.68
N ALA A 282 -10.83 -2.57 16.71
CA ALA A 282 -10.52 -1.44 15.84
C ALA A 282 -11.75 -0.98 15.02
N LYS A 283 -12.60 -1.92 14.60
CA LYS A 283 -13.88 -1.63 13.94
C LYS A 283 -14.82 -0.89 14.88
N LEU A 284 -14.99 -1.37 16.13
CA LEU A 284 -15.82 -0.70 17.14
C LEU A 284 -15.30 0.70 17.46
N HIS A 285 -13.97 0.88 17.51
CA HIS A 285 -13.37 2.19 17.72
C HIS A 285 -13.74 3.16 16.59
N THR A 286 -13.64 2.76 15.33
CA THR A 286 -14.07 3.62 14.20
C THR A 286 -15.57 3.89 14.20
N LEU A 287 -16.40 2.90 14.54
CA LEU A 287 -17.85 3.11 14.68
C LEU A 287 -18.16 4.06 15.84
N GLY A 288 -17.40 4.00 16.95
CA GLY A 288 -17.49 4.98 18.04
C GLY A 288 -17.18 6.39 17.60
N TYR A 289 -16.14 6.54 16.74
CA TYR A 289 -15.83 7.83 16.13
C TYR A 289 -16.98 8.36 15.26
N LEU A 290 -17.56 7.53 14.41
CA LEU A 290 -18.75 7.93 13.64
C LEU A 290 -19.94 8.30 14.53
N TYR A 291 -20.18 7.50 15.57
CA TYR A 291 -21.24 7.80 16.56
C TYR A 291 -21.00 9.14 17.24
N PHE A 292 -19.77 9.45 17.65
CA PHE A 292 -19.39 10.76 18.18
C PHE A 292 -19.68 11.92 17.19
N LEU A 293 -19.35 11.75 15.93
CA LEU A 293 -19.65 12.74 14.89
C LEU A 293 -21.16 12.98 14.77
N GLN A 294 -21.96 11.92 14.82
CA GLN A 294 -23.41 11.98 14.66
C GLN A 294 -24.11 12.62 15.87
N THR A 295 -23.74 12.23 17.08
CA THR A 295 -24.48 12.57 18.30
C THR A 295 -23.93 13.80 19.02
N GLU A 296 -22.61 13.95 19.07
CA GLU A 296 -21.97 15.03 19.82
C GLU A 296 -21.66 16.24 18.93
N LEU A 297 -21.27 16.01 17.66
CA LEU A 297 -20.96 17.11 16.75
C LEU A 297 -22.10 17.46 15.79
N GLY A 298 -23.22 16.75 15.85
CA GLY A 298 -24.45 17.09 15.12
C GLY A 298 -24.46 16.67 13.64
N PHE A 299 -23.52 15.84 13.18
CA PHE A 299 -23.50 15.30 11.81
C PHE A 299 -24.43 14.08 11.67
N ASN A 300 -25.66 14.22 12.12
CA ASN A 300 -26.64 13.13 12.25
C ASN A 300 -27.12 12.56 10.90
N SER A 301 -26.81 13.20 9.77
CA SER A 301 -27.10 12.69 8.42
C SER A 301 -25.96 11.85 7.84
N LEU A 302 -24.78 11.79 8.49
CA LEU A 302 -23.69 10.92 8.06
C LEU A 302 -23.98 9.48 8.47
N GLY A 303 -23.73 8.54 7.56
CA GLY A 303 -23.81 7.10 7.84
C GLY A 303 -22.80 6.33 7.01
N ILE A 304 -22.58 5.06 7.35
CA ILE A 304 -21.75 4.16 6.53
C ILE A 304 -22.32 4.11 5.10
N ALA A 305 -21.45 4.25 4.11
CA ALA A 305 -21.87 4.16 2.71
C ALA A 305 -22.23 2.71 2.35
N ASP A 306 -23.45 2.49 1.89
CA ASP A 306 -24.03 1.17 1.55
C ASP A 306 -23.71 0.73 0.12
N ASP A 307 -23.01 1.56 -0.65
CA ASP A 307 -22.74 1.40 -2.08
C ASP A 307 -21.24 1.29 -2.42
N VAL A 308 -20.36 1.27 -1.41
CA VAL A 308 -18.91 1.17 -1.63
C VAL A 308 -18.40 -0.25 -1.40
N PHE A 309 -18.42 -0.75 -0.17
CA PHE A 309 -17.92 -2.10 0.14
C PHE A 309 -19.04 -3.15 0.06
N PRO A 310 -18.78 -4.32 -0.58
CA PRO A 310 -19.75 -5.40 -0.67
C PRO A 310 -19.73 -6.31 0.58
N THR A 311 -19.53 -5.72 1.75
CA THR A 311 -19.57 -6.37 3.06
C THR A 311 -20.94 -6.17 3.70
N GLU A 312 -21.32 -7.03 4.64
CA GLU A 312 -22.63 -6.96 5.30
C GLU A 312 -22.84 -5.63 6.06
N ASP A 313 -21.74 -5.08 6.61
CA ASP A 313 -21.74 -3.84 7.39
C ASP A 313 -21.28 -2.61 6.60
N GLY A 314 -21.01 -2.73 5.30
CA GLY A 314 -20.52 -1.65 4.44
C GLY A 314 -19.11 -1.16 4.75
N LEU A 315 -18.37 -1.85 5.64
CA LEU A 315 -17.02 -1.47 6.04
C LEU A 315 -15.95 -2.18 5.20
N PRO A 316 -14.70 -1.68 5.17
CA PRO A 316 -13.56 -2.33 4.51
C PRO A 316 -13.35 -3.78 4.95
N PHE A 317 -12.65 -4.57 4.12
CA PHE A 317 -12.42 -5.99 4.40
C PHE A 317 -11.47 -6.21 5.59
N TYR A 318 -10.53 -5.28 5.83
CA TYR A 318 -9.57 -5.30 6.93
C TYR A 318 -9.04 -3.88 7.21
N PRO A 319 -8.40 -3.66 8.37
CA PRO A 319 -7.85 -2.34 8.69
C PRO A 319 -6.62 -1.99 7.84
N TYR A 320 -6.31 -0.73 7.72
CA TYR A 320 -5.06 -0.24 7.18
C TYR A 320 -3.92 -0.49 8.16
N TYR A 321 -2.99 -1.35 7.78
CA TYR A 321 -1.75 -1.62 8.50
C TYR A 321 -0.61 -0.76 7.96
N ARG A 322 0.07 -0.03 8.85
CA ARG A 322 1.20 0.83 8.46
C ARG A 322 2.54 0.10 8.48
N GLU A 323 2.60 -1.06 9.09
CA GLU A 323 3.81 -1.89 9.16
C GLU A 323 3.57 -3.33 8.74
N ALA A 324 4.68 -3.97 8.35
CA ALA A 324 4.77 -5.40 8.09
C ALA A 324 6.00 -5.99 8.79
N ARG A 325 6.12 -7.31 8.81
CA ARG A 325 7.38 -8.00 9.08
C ARG A 325 8.35 -7.66 7.97
N ARG A 326 9.44 -7.00 8.30
CA ARG A 326 10.45 -6.56 7.34
C ARG A 326 11.53 -7.62 7.25
N ILE A 327 11.81 -8.10 6.04
CA ILE A 327 12.83 -9.12 5.82
C ILE A 327 14.25 -8.57 6.04
N ALA A 328 15.20 -9.45 6.36
CA ALA A 328 16.63 -9.19 6.19
C ALA A 328 16.98 -9.36 4.70
N GLY A 329 17.11 -8.25 4.00
CA GLY A 329 17.35 -8.20 2.55
C GLY A 329 18.83 -8.14 2.16
N CYS A 330 19.13 -8.33 0.87
CA CYS A 330 20.48 -8.17 0.34
C CYS A 330 20.99 -6.71 0.46
N ASP A 331 20.09 -5.73 0.42
CA ASP A 331 20.30 -4.35 0.83
C ASP A 331 19.31 -4.03 1.95
N THR A 332 19.65 -3.07 2.81
CA THR A 332 18.70 -2.47 3.76
C THR A 332 18.69 -0.96 3.54
N MET A 333 17.51 -0.40 3.28
CA MET A 333 17.34 1.05 3.17
C MET A 333 17.19 1.65 4.56
N THR A 334 18.05 2.61 4.91
CA THR A 334 18.03 3.29 6.21
C THR A 334 17.70 4.77 6.05
N VAL A 335 17.24 5.41 7.13
CA VAL A 335 17.04 6.86 7.15
C VAL A 335 18.34 7.60 6.82
N GLU A 336 19.49 7.10 7.29
CA GLU A 336 20.78 7.71 6.99
C GLU A 336 21.10 7.64 5.49
N ALA A 337 20.81 6.51 4.83
CA ALA A 337 20.97 6.38 3.38
C ALA A 337 20.00 7.28 2.60
N ALA A 338 18.81 7.57 3.16
CA ALA A 338 17.88 8.53 2.57
C ALA A 338 18.37 9.98 2.72
N ARG A 339 18.93 10.33 3.87
CA ARG A 339 19.49 11.67 4.13
C ARG A 339 20.71 11.98 3.27
N ASN A 340 21.54 10.97 3.05
CA ASN A 340 22.82 11.08 2.33
C ASN A 340 22.85 10.10 1.15
N PRO A 341 22.01 10.30 0.11
CA PRO A 341 21.73 9.29 -0.92
C PRO A 341 22.95 8.91 -1.76
N TYR A 342 24.03 9.71 -1.77
CA TYR A 342 25.23 9.47 -2.57
C TYR A 342 26.46 9.07 -1.75
N ASP A 343 26.31 8.87 -0.43
CA ASP A 343 27.43 8.45 0.45
C ASP A 343 27.68 6.94 0.36
N SER A 344 26.73 6.18 -0.19
CA SER A 344 26.84 4.77 -0.46
C SER A 344 26.57 4.45 -1.93
N ASP A 345 26.73 3.20 -2.35
CA ASP A 345 26.42 2.75 -3.71
C ASP A 345 24.97 2.26 -3.87
N LEU A 346 24.10 2.40 -2.86
CA LEU A 346 22.73 1.92 -2.89
C LEU A 346 21.92 2.53 -4.05
N TYR A 347 22.10 3.81 -4.33
CA TYR A 347 21.44 4.49 -5.45
C TYR A 347 21.76 3.90 -6.83
N THR A 348 22.92 3.25 -6.99
CA THR A 348 23.29 2.60 -8.25
C THR A 348 22.41 1.39 -8.57
N ARG A 349 21.76 0.85 -7.54
CA ARG A 349 20.79 -0.27 -7.63
C ARG A 349 19.34 0.18 -7.44
N ALA A 350 19.07 1.47 -7.62
CA ALA A 350 17.74 2.06 -7.44
C ALA A 350 16.70 1.45 -8.36
N ILE A 351 15.48 1.23 -7.83
CA ILE A 351 14.35 0.62 -8.55
C ILE A 351 13.01 1.32 -8.30
N ALA A 352 12.94 2.21 -7.35
CA ALA A 352 11.74 2.99 -7.02
C ALA A 352 12.16 4.31 -6.35
N VAL A 353 11.25 5.26 -6.25
CA VAL A 353 11.49 6.58 -5.65
C VAL A 353 10.39 6.96 -4.68
N GLY A 354 10.74 7.80 -3.68
CA GLY A 354 9.81 8.42 -2.76
C GLY A 354 10.20 9.87 -2.48
N ASP A 355 9.20 10.71 -2.16
CA ASP A 355 9.41 12.13 -1.88
C ASP A 355 8.69 12.62 -0.62
N TYR A 356 8.21 11.72 0.22
CA TYR A 356 7.44 12.05 1.42
C TYR A 356 8.31 12.00 2.68
N PRO A 357 8.06 12.88 3.69
CA PRO A 357 8.77 12.82 4.96
C PRO A 357 8.51 11.51 5.71
N LEU A 358 9.29 11.27 6.76
CA LEU A 358 9.04 10.15 7.68
C LEU A 358 7.72 10.40 8.41
N ASP A 359 6.75 9.52 8.22
CA ASP A 359 5.42 9.64 8.78
C ASP A 359 5.07 8.41 9.62
N HIS A 360 5.29 8.52 10.94
CA HIS A 360 5.00 7.48 11.92
C HIS A 360 3.79 7.83 12.76
N HIS A 361 2.87 6.89 12.89
CA HIS A 361 1.67 6.99 13.71
C HIS A 361 1.83 6.22 15.01
N HIS A 362 1.97 6.94 16.13
CA HIS A 362 2.14 6.35 17.47
C HIS A 362 1.30 7.06 18.53
N MET A 363 0.28 7.82 18.13
CA MET A 363 -0.47 8.65 19.07
C MET A 363 -1.30 7.86 20.05
N GLN A 364 -1.77 6.68 19.66
CA GLN A 364 -2.53 5.77 20.53
C GLN A 364 -1.60 4.79 21.27
N ASN A 365 -0.30 4.75 20.90
CA ASN A 365 0.65 3.86 21.54
C ASN A 365 0.90 4.24 23.00
N PRO A 366 0.75 3.33 23.96
CA PRO A 366 1.05 3.62 25.39
C PRO A 366 2.51 4.05 25.64
N ARG A 367 3.43 3.69 24.75
CA ARG A 367 4.85 4.01 24.83
C ARG A 367 5.27 5.22 23.97
N ARG A 368 4.30 6.01 23.50
CA ARG A 368 4.57 7.13 22.58
C ARG A 368 5.68 8.09 23.01
N GLU A 369 5.82 8.31 24.32
CA GLU A 369 6.86 9.18 24.88
C GLU A 369 8.28 8.60 24.71
N GLU A 370 8.40 7.26 24.71
CA GLU A 370 9.68 6.56 24.52
C GLU A 370 10.06 6.50 23.01
N LEU A 371 9.08 6.53 22.12
CA LEU A 371 9.27 6.39 20.68
C LEU A 371 9.78 7.67 20.00
N GLY A 372 9.75 8.79 20.72
CA GLY A 372 10.19 10.08 20.20
C GLY A 372 9.26 10.66 19.11
N HIS A 373 9.69 11.79 18.55
CA HIS A 373 8.94 12.48 17.50
C HIS A 373 9.39 12.01 16.12
N LEU A 374 8.76 10.95 15.60
CA LEU A 374 8.95 10.48 14.22
C LEU A 374 7.88 11.01 13.25
N TRP A 375 6.97 11.86 13.74
CA TRP A 375 5.92 12.46 12.94
C TRP A 375 6.52 13.56 12.05
N TYR A 376 6.43 13.37 10.73
CA TYR A 376 7.00 14.28 9.71
C TYR A 376 8.48 14.60 9.86
N GLY A 377 9.27 13.58 10.16
CA GLY A 377 10.73 13.70 10.13
C GLY A 377 11.23 14.06 8.73
N LYS A 378 11.94 15.19 8.60
CA LYS A 378 12.43 15.67 7.29
C LYS A 378 13.51 14.77 6.72
N ILE A 379 13.31 14.30 5.51
CA ILE A 379 14.30 13.63 4.66
C ILE A 379 14.17 14.19 3.23
N PRO A 380 15.22 14.20 2.41
CA PRO A 380 15.09 14.52 0.99
C PRO A 380 14.32 13.44 0.25
N SER A 381 13.95 13.69 -1.00
CA SER A 381 13.49 12.64 -1.90
C SER A 381 14.55 11.56 -2.01
N PHE A 382 14.13 10.32 -2.09
CA PHE A 382 15.03 9.16 -2.01
C PHE A 382 14.74 8.14 -3.10
N SER A 383 15.70 7.25 -3.33
CA SER A 383 15.56 6.07 -4.16
C SER A 383 15.69 4.80 -3.32
N VAL A 384 14.98 3.75 -3.73
CA VAL A 384 14.96 2.46 -3.04
C VAL A 384 15.84 1.48 -3.80
N PRO A 385 16.84 0.82 -3.18
CA PRO A 385 17.69 -0.15 -3.86
C PRO A 385 16.99 -1.50 -4.05
N MET A 386 17.35 -2.23 -5.11
CA MET A 386 16.72 -3.51 -5.48
C MET A 386 16.84 -4.58 -4.39
N GLY A 387 17.95 -4.62 -3.68
CA GLY A 387 18.22 -5.66 -2.68
C GLY A 387 17.26 -5.67 -1.49
N VAL A 388 16.49 -4.59 -1.27
CA VAL A 388 15.46 -4.56 -0.21
C VAL A 388 14.33 -5.57 -0.46
N LEU A 389 14.14 -5.99 -1.71
CA LEU A 389 13.11 -6.95 -2.12
C LEU A 389 13.57 -8.41 -2.03
N ILE A 390 14.87 -8.66 -1.81
CA ILE A 390 15.51 -9.96 -1.97
C ILE A 390 16.00 -10.47 -0.62
N PRO A 391 15.34 -11.46 0.00
CA PRO A 391 15.83 -12.06 1.24
C PRO A 391 17.22 -12.70 1.06
N VAL A 392 18.12 -12.50 2.04
CA VAL A 392 19.49 -13.04 1.97
C VAL A 392 19.55 -14.57 1.91
N ALA A 393 18.66 -15.24 2.64
CA ALA A 393 18.74 -16.70 2.84
C ALA A 393 17.68 -17.51 2.08
N THR A 394 16.63 -16.87 1.53
CA THR A 394 15.50 -17.58 0.93
C THR A 394 15.56 -17.55 -0.60
N ASP A 395 15.73 -18.71 -1.22
CA ASP A 395 15.83 -18.85 -2.67
C ASP A 395 14.47 -18.82 -3.39
N ASN A 396 14.47 -18.27 -4.61
CA ASN A 396 13.29 -18.19 -5.47
C ASN A 396 12.11 -17.47 -4.79
N PHE A 397 12.42 -16.48 -3.96
CA PHE A 397 11.47 -15.72 -3.18
C PHE A 397 11.80 -14.23 -3.21
N LEU A 398 10.75 -13.41 -3.23
CA LEU A 398 10.80 -11.95 -3.20
C LEU A 398 9.68 -11.41 -2.31
N VAL A 399 9.85 -10.19 -1.83
CA VAL A 399 8.78 -9.38 -1.27
C VAL A 399 8.44 -8.22 -2.22
N ALA A 400 7.21 -7.73 -2.19
CA ALA A 400 6.73 -6.72 -3.13
C ALA A 400 5.89 -5.61 -2.48
N ASP A 401 5.86 -5.56 -1.13
CA ASP A 401 5.05 -4.62 -0.36
C ASP A 401 5.86 -4.12 0.85
N LYS A 402 5.21 -3.73 1.94
CA LYS A 402 5.81 -3.19 3.16
C LYS A 402 6.81 -4.14 3.88
N ALA A 403 6.86 -5.41 3.49
CA ALA A 403 7.82 -6.37 4.01
C ALA A 403 9.27 -6.16 3.49
N ALA A 404 9.51 -5.15 2.67
CA ALA A 404 10.84 -4.79 2.17
C ALA A 404 11.85 -4.52 3.32
N SER A 405 13.14 -4.78 3.04
CA SER A 405 14.23 -4.56 3.99
C SER A 405 14.56 -3.07 4.13
N VAL A 406 13.87 -2.43 5.04
CA VAL A 406 14.09 -1.03 5.42
C VAL A 406 14.22 -0.94 6.94
N ASP A 407 14.94 0.04 7.48
CA ASP A 407 14.94 0.22 8.93
C ASP A 407 13.57 0.69 9.43
N TRP A 408 13.35 0.57 10.75
CA TRP A 408 12.05 0.86 11.33
C TRP A 408 11.59 2.31 11.08
N GLU A 409 12.49 3.27 11.18
CA GLU A 409 12.17 4.67 10.93
C GLU A 409 11.85 4.92 9.45
N MET A 410 12.63 4.33 8.52
CA MET A 410 12.43 4.50 7.09
C MET A 410 11.11 3.92 6.59
N ASN A 411 10.55 2.92 7.31
CA ASN A 411 9.22 2.41 7.02
C ASN A 411 8.15 3.52 7.00
N GLY A 412 8.30 4.57 7.81
CA GLY A 412 7.39 5.72 7.82
C GLY A 412 7.21 6.40 6.46
N SER A 413 8.20 6.29 5.57
CA SER A 413 8.13 6.85 4.22
C SER A 413 7.98 5.79 3.14
N THR A 414 8.66 4.64 3.26
CA THR A 414 8.62 3.58 2.23
C THR A 414 7.29 2.82 2.18
N ARG A 415 6.47 2.87 3.25
CA ARG A 415 5.12 2.27 3.29
C ARG A 415 4.10 3.01 2.44
N LEU A 416 4.42 4.20 1.95
CA LEU A 416 3.46 5.01 1.18
C LEU A 416 3.17 4.36 -0.17
N GLN A 417 1.95 4.54 -0.62
CA GLN A 417 1.38 3.85 -1.78
C GLN A 417 2.24 3.97 -3.05
N PRO A 418 2.77 5.17 -3.44
CA PRO A 418 3.59 5.28 -4.64
C PRO A 418 4.89 4.47 -4.56
N VAL A 419 5.53 4.47 -3.39
CA VAL A 419 6.78 3.72 -3.15
C VAL A 419 6.51 2.22 -3.20
N VAL A 420 5.45 1.77 -2.53
CA VAL A 420 5.02 0.36 -2.52
C VAL A 420 4.67 -0.11 -3.93
N MET A 421 3.96 0.69 -4.72
CA MET A 421 3.66 0.36 -6.12
C MET A 421 4.93 0.27 -6.98
N GLY A 422 5.89 1.18 -6.79
CA GLY A 422 7.17 1.16 -7.48
C GLY A 422 8.02 -0.07 -7.10
N MET A 423 8.13 -0.38 -5.81
CA MET A 423 8.79 -1.60 -5.33
C MET A 423 8.13 -2.87 -5.89
N GLY A 424 6.79 -2.89 -5.89
CA GLY A 424 6.03 -4.00 -6.48
C GLY A 424 6.30 -4.17 -7.97
N GLN A 425 6.31 -3.09 -8.74
CA GLN A 425 6.66 -3.13 -10.15
C GLN A 425 8.05 -3.71 -10.38
N ALA A 426 9.04 -3.27 -9.60
CA ALA A 426 10.39 -3.79 -9.68
C ALA A 426 10.48 -5.27 -9.29
N ALA A 427 9.75 -5.70 -8.24
CA ALA A 427 9.65 -7.11 -7.85
C ALA A 427 9.10 -7.98 -8.98
N GLY A 428 8.11 -7.49 -9.73
CA GLY A 428 7.53 -8.15 -10.90
C GLY A 428 8.53 -8.31 -12.03
N ALA A 429 9.26 -7.25 -12.39
CA ALA A 429 10.31 -7.29 -13.41
C ALA A 429 11.42 -8.28 -13.01
N LEU A 430 11.91 -8.22 -11.77
CA LEU A 430 12.92 -9.13 -11.23
C LEU A 430 12.44 -10.58 -11.22
N ALA A 431 11.19 -10.82 -10.81
CA ALA A 431 10.59 -12.17 -10.79
C ALA A 431 10.52 -12.77 -12.20
N ALA A 432 10.10 -12.00 -13.20
CA ALA A 432 10.02 -12.43 -14.60
C ALA A 432 11.41 -12.75 -15.16
N LEU A 433 12.40 -11.88 -14.92
CA LEU A 433 13.80 -12.11 -15.31
C LEU A 433 14.37 -13.37 -14.67
N SER A 434 14.19 -13.52 -13.35
CA SER A 434 14.66 -14.69 -12.59
C SER A 434 14.02 -16.00 -13.10
N ALA A 435 12.70 -15.98 -13.32
CA ALA A 435 11.98 -17.13 -13.83
C ALA A 435 12.45 -17.55 -15.23
N ARG A 436 12.64 -16.60 -16.14
CA ARG A 436 13.07 -16.82 -17.53
C ARG A 436 14.51 -17.31 -17.62
N SER A 437 15.43 -16.63 -16.91
CA SER A 437 16.86 -16.94 -16.95
C SER A 437 17.27 -18.11 -16.06
N ARG A 438 16.37 -18.56 -15.18
CA ARG A 438 16.63 -19.59 -14.15
C ARG A 438 17.73 -19.20 -13.16
N ARG A 439 17.94 -17.90 -12.97
CA ARG A 439 18.81 -17.33 -11.93
C ARG A 439 18.02 -17.11 -10.63
N GLN A 440 18.73 -17.13 -9.50
CA GLN A 440 18.17 -16.61 -8.26
C GLN A 440 17.95 -15.09 -8.39
N PRO A 441 16.95 -14.51 -7.70
CA PRO A 441 16.75 -13.06 -7.71
C PRO A 441 18.05 -12.27 -7.39
N ARG A 442 18.84 -12.76 -6.44
CA ARG A 442 20.10 -12.11 -6.05
C ARG A 442 21.23 -12.19 -7.10
N GLU A 443 21.07 -13.05 -8.10
CA GLU A 443 22.04 -13.23 -9.20
C GLU A 443 21.70 -12.35 -10.42
N VAL A 444 20.53 -11.70 -10.42
CA VAL A 444 20.12 -10.81 -11.50
C VAL A 444 20.74 -9.43 -11.24
N PRO A 445 21.54 -8.89 -12.18
CA PRO A 445 22.07 -7.54 -12.05
C PRO A 445 20.94 -6.48 -12.00
N ALA A 446 21.08 -5.50 -11.12
CA ALA A 446 20.13 -4.42 -11.00
C ALA A 446 19.90 -3.69 -12.35
N SER A 447 20.95 -3.55 -13.17
CA SER A 447 20.88 -2.92 -14.48
C SER A 447 19.90 -3.61 -15.45
N GLU A 448 19.71 -4.94 -15.36
CA GLU A 448 18.72 -5.65 -16.19
C GLU A 448 17.27 -5.28 -15.75
N VAL A 449 17.02 -5.13 -14.44
CA VAL A 449 15.73 -4.69 -13.92
C VAL A 449 15.49 -3.21 -14.23
N GLN A 450 16.50 -2.37 -14.01
CA GLN A 450 16.46 -0.94 -14.32
C GLN A 450 16.13 -0.66 -15.78
N ALA A 451 16.69 -1.44 -16.72
CA ALA A 451 16.38 -1.32 -18.13
C ALA A 451 14.89 -1.52 -18.44
N ILE A 452 14.28 -2.56 -17.84
CA ILE A 452 12.84 -2.83 -17.97
C ILE A 452 12.02 -1.69 -17.36
N LEU A 453 12.38 -1.24 -16.15
CA LEU A 453 11.66 -0.16 -15.47
C LEU A 453 11.71 1.15 -16.29
N LEU A 454 12.85 1.46 -16.88
CA LEU A 454 12.99 2.64 -17.75
C LEU A 454 12.19 2.50 -19.08
N ASP A 455 12.10 1.28 -19.63
CA ASP A 455 11.25 1.00 -20.80
C ASP A 455 9.75 1.26 -20.49
N HIS A 456 9.35 1.07 -19.22
CA HIS A 456 8.00 1.31 -18.71
C HIS A 456 7.82 2.69 -18.05
N GLY A 457 8.78 3.62 -18.25
CA GLY A 457 8.67 5.00 -17.76
C GLY A 457 8.74 5.16 -16.25
N CYS A 458 9.42 4.27 -15.55
CA CYS A 458 9.63 4.40 -14.10
C CYS A 458 10.76 5.39 -13.79
N TYR A 459 10.63 6.10 -12.66
CA TYR A 459 11.76 6.80 -12.07
C TYR A 459 12.63 5.79 -11.30
N LEU A 460 13.94 5.85 -11.51
CA LEU A 460 14.95 5.16 -10.70
C LEU A 460 15.49 6.10 -9.62
N LEU A 461 15.71 7.35 -10.00
CA LEU A 461 16.14 8.44 -9.13
C LEU A 461 15.10 9.57 -9.16
N PRO A 462 14.90 10.28 -8.04
CA PRO A 462 13.80 11.24 -7.89
C PRO A 462 14.09 12.60 -8.56
N PHE A 463 14.70 12.61 -9.75
CA PHE A 463 15.05 13.83 -10.47
C PHE A 463 13.81 14.44 -11.14
N LEU A 464 13.48 15.66 -10.75
CA LEU A 464 12.33 16.41 -11.27
C LEU A 464 12.60 17.16 -12.57
N ASP A 465 13.84 17.16 -13.06
CA ASP A 465 14.26 17.87 -14.27
C ASP A 465 13.52 17.41 -15.52
N LEU A 466 13.23 16.12 -15.61
CA LEU A 466 12.52 15.48 -16.73
C LEU A 466 11.51 14.48 -16.20
N LYS A 467 10.41 14.31 -16.92
CA LYS A 467 9.38 13.31 -16.63
C LYS A 467 9.37 12.19 -17.68
N PRO A 468 8.80 11.04 -17.38
CA PRO A 468 8.60 9.96 -18.35
C PRO A 468 7.95 10.46 -19.63
N GLY A 469 8.55 10.12 -20.77
CA GLY A 469 8.14 10.61 -22.10
C GLY A 469 8.88 11.85 -22.59
N ASP A 470 9.54 12.61 -21.73
CA ASP A 470 10.37 13.74 -22.16
C ASP A 470 11.65 13.24 -22.84
N PRO A 471 12.12 13.93 -23.91
CA PRO A 471 13.41 13.63 -24.52
C PRO A 471 14.54 13.72 -23.48
N GLY A 472 15.38 12.67 -23.39
CA GLY A 472 16.49 12.61 -22.46
C GLY A 472 16.16 12.08 -21.06
N PHE A 473 14.88 11.81 -20.73
CA PHE A 473 14.50 11.24 -19.42
C PHE A 473 15.30 9.98 -19.10
N ARG A 474 15.28 8.99 -20.01
CA ARG A 474 16.01 7.74 -19.83
C ARG A 474 17.51 7.97 -19.62
N GLU A 475 18.12 8.80 -20.46
CA GLU A 475 19.55 9.10 -20.36
C GLU A 475 19.92 9.74 -19.03
N LEU A 476 19.07 10.66 -18.52
CA LEU A 476 19.27 11.29 -17.22
C LEU A 476 19.25 10.28 -16.09
N GLN A 477 18.27 9.36 -16.09
CA GLN A 477 18.15 8.30 -15.09
C GLN A 477 19.36 7.33 -15.15
N GLU A 478 19.78 6.92 -16.36
CA GLU A 478 20.94 6.05 -16.56
C GLU A 478 22.25 6.69 -16.09
N LYS A 479 22.46 7.98 -16.37
CA LYS A 479 23.61 8.74 -15.86
C LYS A 479 23.59 8.85 -14.35
N GLY A 480 22.42 9.05 -13.77
CA GLY A 480 22.23 9.13 -12.34
C GLY A 480 22.64 7.83 -11.63
N VAL A 481 22.11 6.67 -12.05
CA VAL A 481 22.46 5.37 -11.41
C VAL A 481 23.91 4.96 -11.66
N LYS A 482 24.59 5.52 -12.65
CA LYS A 482 26.05 5.36 -12.87
C LYS A 482 26.89 6.30 -12.00
N GLY A 483 26.25 7.25 -11.30
CA GLY A 483 26.94 8.27 -10.51
C GLY A 483 27.60 9.38 -11.33
N GLU A 484 27.30 9.46 -12.64
CA GLU A 484 27.80 10.51 -13.53
C GLU A 484 27.10 11.85 -13.26
N VAL A 485 25.89 11.81 -12.72
CA VAL A 485 25.07 12.95 -12.33
C VAL A 485 24.49 12.72 -10.96
N LYS A 486 24.51 13.73 -10.11
CA LYS A 486 23.94 13.72 -8.75
C LYS A 486 22.93 14.84 -8.62
N GLY A 487 21.83 14.58 -7.92
CA GLY A 487 20.82 15.59 -7.65
C GLY A 487 21.06 16.28 -6.30
N THR A 488 20.49 17.48 -6.16
CA THR A 488 20.42 18.21 -4.90
C THR A 488 18.99 18.12 -4.37
N GLY A 489 18.83 17.53 -3.18
CA GLY A 489 17.53 17.40 -2.51
C GLY A 489 17.18 18.64 -1.70
N ARG A 490 15.90 19.03 -1.73
CA ARG A 490 15.30 20.02 -0.82
C ARG A 490 14.14 19.39 -0.09
N SER A 491 14.09 19.55 1.23
CA SER A 491 12.95 19.12 2.04
C SER A 491 11.95 20.26 2.12
N ILE A 492 10.80 20.06 1.52
CA ILE A 492 9.63 20.95 1.58
C ILE A 492 8.58 20.20 2.41
N ASP A 493 7.68 20.84 3.11
CA ASP A 493 6.78 20.26 4.13
C ASP A 493 6.28 18.82 3.84
N TRP A 494 5.33 18.66 2.91
CA TRP A 494 4.65 17.39 2.60
C TRP A 494 5.22 16.66 1.38
N THR A 495 6.04 17.34 0.56
CA THR A 495 6.72 16.76 -0.59
C THR A 495 8.14 17.25 -0.62
N ASN A 496 9.06 16.39 -0.99
CA ASN A 496 10.45 16.72 -1.14
C ASN A 496 10.79 16.86 -2.63
N GLU A 497 11.88 17.53 -2.92
CA GLU A 497 12.33 17.76 -4.28
C GLU A 497 13.79 17.35 -4.45
N THR A 498 14.10 16.80 -5.61
CA THR A 498 15.50 16.59 -6.02
C THR A 498 15.66 17.01 -7.48
N TRP A 499 16.65 17.84 -7.71
CA TRP A 499 16.98 18.41 -9.01
C TRP A 499 18.45 18.18 -9.32
N VAL A 500 18.77 17.86 -10.58
CA VAL A 500 20.14 17.91 -11.12
C VAL A 500 20.49 19.36 -11.43
N ASN A 501 19.57 20.06 -12.10
CA ASN A 501 19.68 21.48 -12.38
C ASN A 501 18.60 22.19 -11.56
N LEU A 502 19.00 22.73 -10.39
CA LEU A 502 18.08 23.51 -9.56
C LEU A 502 17.52 24.69 -10.39
N PRO A 503 16.19 24.85 -10.48
CA PRO A 503 15.63 26.03 -11.09
C PRO A 503 16.13 27.28 -10.35
N GLU A 504 16.60 28.28 -11.10
CA GLU A 504 16.94 29.58 -10.54
C GLU A 504 15.64 30.24 -10.05
N ASN A 505 15.47 30.26 -8.72
CA ASN A 505 14.43 30.96 -7.96
C ASN A 505 13.00 30.95 -8.53
N GLU A 506 12.17 30.04 -8.05
CA GLU A 506 10.75 30.31 -7.82
C GLU A 506 10.49 30.54 -6.33
#